data_ef92f02a92194382e756ccc92d009559
#
_entry.id   ef92f02a92194382e756ccc92d009559
#
_cell.length_a   1.000
_cell.length_b   1.000
_cell.length_c   1.000
_cell.angle_alpha   90.00
_cell.angle_beta   90.00
_cell.angle_gamma   90.00
#
_symmetry.space_group_name_H-M   'P 1'
#
loop_
_entity.id
_entity.type
_entity.pdbx_description
1 polymer ?
#
loop_
_entity_poly.entity_id
_entity_poly.type
_entity_poly.pdbx_seq_one_letter_code
_entity_poly.pdbx_strand_id
1 'polypeptide(L)'
;MRKKRIVKTMLVIVIFLFMFFIISNLIIINTGKKRIVSDSEMQAFEADCILILGAGVWANNRPSPMLVDRLEEGIRLYNEDVSEKIIVSGDHGKVDYDEVNVMKNYLIDAGIPSEDIFMDHAGFSTYESMYRAKEIFGAQKMILVTQEYHLYRALFICNSMGIDAYGSPADPRAYAGAFKRNVREWIARDKDIFYCLFKVRPTYLGEAIDINGSGDVTND
;
A
#
# COMPACT_ATOMS: atom_id res chain seq x y z
N MET A 1 -31.59 40.01 8.21
CA MET A 1 -31.03 39.71 6.87
C MET A 1 -29.62 39.09 6.92
N ARG A 2 -28.66 39.64 7.68
CA ARG A 2 -27.25 39.15 7.77
C ARG A 2 -27.15 37.70 8.26
N LYS A 3 -27.87 37.27 9.31
CA LYS A 3 -27.85 35.88 9.81
C LYS A 3 -28.31 34.85 8.77
N LYS A 4 -29.39 35.15 8.01
CA LYS A 4 -29.89 34.25 6.95
C LYS A 4 -28.84 34.05 5.82
N ARG A 5 -28.10 35.12 5.49
CA ARG A 5 -27.05 35.09 4.47
C ARG A 5 -25.87 34.25 4.93
N ILE A 6 -25.43 34.37 6.20
CA ILE A 6 -24.36 33.55 6.80
C ILE A 6 -24.75 32.06 6.79
N VAL A 7 -25.96 31.72 7.24
CA VAL A 7 -26.44 30.32 7.25
C VAL A 7 -26.46 29.74 5.83
N LYS A 8 -26.94 30.53 4.83
CA LYS A 8 -26.94 30.09 3.43
C LYS A 8 -25.51 29.84 2.91
N THR A 9 -24.57 30.74 3.22
CA THR A 9 -23.17 30.57 2.83
C THR A 9 -22.53 29.33 3.49
N MET A 10 -22.77 29.12 4.79
CA MET A 10 -22.28 27.90 5.49
C MET A 10 -22.86 26.64 4.88
N LEU A 11 -24.16 26.63 4.54
CA LEU A 11 -24.78 25.46 3.91
C LEU A 11 -24.14 25.15 2.54
N VAL A 12 -23.88 26.19 1.74
CA VAL A 12 -23.19 26.01 0.44
C VAL A 12 -21.79 25.44 0.62
N ILE A 13 -21.03 25.92 1.61
CA ILE A 13 -19.69 25.39 1.92
C ILE A 13 -19.77 23.92 2.34
N VAL A 14 -20.71 23.55 3.21
CA VAL A 14 -20.90 22.17 3.66
C VAL A 14 -21.24 21.25 2.48
N ILE A 15 -22.16 21.68 1.60
CA ILE A 15 -22.52 20.92 0.40
C ILE A 15 -21.31 20.76 -0.52
N PHE A 16 -20.52 21.81 -0.72
CA PHE A 16 -19.31 21.76 -1.55
C PHE A 16 -18.27 20.77 -0.98
N LEU A 17 -18.01 20.82 0.32
CA LEU A 17 -17.09 19.89 0.99
C LEU A 17 -17.59 18.44 0.91
N PHE A 18 -18.88 18.22 1.08
CA PHE A 18 -19.49 16.90 0.95
C PHE A 18 -19.39 16.35 -0.48
N MET A 19 -19.67 17.19 -1.48
CA MET A 19 -19.51 16.83 -2.89
C MET A 19 -18.03 16.53 -3.22
N PHE A 20 -17.10 17.34 -2.74
CA PHE A 20 -15.67 17.08 -2.89
C PHE A 20 -15.30 15.69 -2.33
N PHE A 21 -15.73 15.39 -1.11
CA PHE A 21 -15.48 14.12 -0.44
C PHE A 21 -16.01 12.90 -1.24
N ILE A 22 -17.19 13.01 -1.84
CA ILE A 22 -17.75 11.95 -2.68
C ILE A 22 -16.97 11.81 -3.99
N ILE A 23 -16.74 12.93 -4.67
CA ILE A 23 -16.11 12.93 -6.00
C ILE A 23 -14.66 12.41 -5.91
N SER A 24 -13.90 12.85 -4.91
CA SER A 24 -12.52 12.40 -4.67
C SER A 24 -12.46 10.89 -4.47
N ASN A 25 -13.33 10.34 -3.62
CA ASN A 25 -13.41 8.90 -3.40
C ASN A 25 -13.78 8.11 -4.67
N LEU A 26 -14.72 8.61 -5.46
CA LEU A 26 -15.10 7.97 -6.73
C LEU A 26 -13.95 7.98 -7.75
N ILE A 27 -13.19 9.07 -7.82
CA ILE A 27 -12.02 9.18 -8.69
C ILE A 27 -10.98 8.11 -8.29
N ILE A 28 -10.63 8.02 -7.00
CA ILE A 28 -9.64 7.05 -6.50
C ILE A 28 -10.07 5.63 -6.79
N ILE A 29 -11.31 5.26 -6.47
CA ILE A 29 -11.84 3.92 -6.71
C ILE A 29 -11.80 3.58 -8.20
N ASN A 30 -12.27 4.51 -9.04
CA ASN A 30 -12.34 4.27 -10.49
C ASN A 30 -10.95 4.19 -11.14
N THR A 31 -9.99 4.99 -10.66
CA THR A 31 -8.60 4.92 -11.10
C THR A 31 -7.95 3.60 -10.68
N GLY A 32 -8.13 3.20 -9.41
CA GLY A 32 -7.55 1.97 -8.88
C GLY A 32 -8.12 0.71 -9.55
N LYS A 33 -9.45 0.64 -9.77
CA LYS A 33 -10.09 -0.50 -10.43
C LYS A 33 -9.51 -0.82 -11.82
N LYS A 34 -9.09 0.17 -12.56
CA LYS A 34 -8.50 0.00 -13.90
C LYS A 34 -7.10 -0.61 -13.87
N ARG A 35 -6.49 -0.66 -12.71
CA ARG A 35 -5.14 -1.18 -12.48
C ARG A 35 -5.14 -2.53 -11.74
N ILE A 36 -6.31 -3.08 -11.43
CA ILE A 36 -6.45 -4.47 -10.99
C ILE A 36 -6.66 -5.30 -12.24
N VAL A 37 -5.70 -6.15 -12.55
CA VAL A 37 -5.61 -6.86 -13.82
C VAL A 37 -5.55 -8.38 -13.61
N SER A 38 -5.67 -9.14 -14.67
CA SER A 38 -5.56 -10.61 -14.64
C SER A 38 -4.11 -11.06 -14.42
N ASP A 39 -3.93 -12.32 -14.01
CA ASP A 39 -2.60 -12.91 -13.80
C ASP A 39 -1.75 -12.85 -15.07
N SER A 40 -2.33 -13.10 -16.24
CA SER A 40 -1.60 -13.02 -17.52
C SER A 40 -1.11 -11.62 -17.86
N GLU A 41 -1.84 -10.58 -17.45
CA GLU A 41 -1.40 -9.19 -17.61
C GLU A 41 -0.31 -8.85 -16.60
N MET A 42 -0.37 -9.38 -15.37
CA MET A 42 0.68 -9.20 -14.36
C MET A 42 2.00 -9.86 -14.79
N GLN A 43 1.96 -11.09 -15.30
CA GLN A 43 3.16 -11.79 -15.81
C GLN A 43 3.80 -11.04 -17.00
N ALA A 44 3.01 -10.47 -17.88
CA ALA A 44 3.51 -9.70 -19.02
C ALA A 44 4.04 -8.30 -18.65
N PHE A 45 3.88 -7.87 -17.40
CA PHE A 45 4.21 -6.51 -16.97
C PHE A 45 5.71 -6.32 -16.67
N GLU A 46 6.46 -7.39 -16.39
CA GLU A 46 7.89 -7.33 -16.02
C GLU A 46 8.14 -6.34 -14.86
N ALA A 47 7.54 -6.62 -13.71
CA ALA A 47 7.64 -5.76 -12.54
C ALA A 47 9.05 -5.80 -11.91
N ASP A 48 9.55 -4.65 -11.45
CA ASP A 48 10.78 -4.56 -10.68
C ASP A 48 10.66 -5.30 -9.34
N CYS A 49 9.47 -5.27 -8.74
CA CYS A 49 9.19 -5.96 -7.48
C CYS A 49 7.70 -6.20 -7.24
N ILE A 50 7.42 -7.14 -6.33
CA ILE A 50 6.14 -7.33 -5.67
C ILE A 50 6.19 -6.58 -4.34
N LEU A 51 5.33 -5.58 -4.14
CA LEU A 51 5.25 -4.83 -2.88
C LEU A 51 4.10 -5.34 -2.03
N ILE A 52 4.41 -5.99 -0.90
CA ILE A 52 3.43 -6.51 0.06
C ILE A 52 3.26 -5.50 1.19
N LEU A 53 2.04 -4.99 1.39
CA LEU A 53 1.73 -4.05 2.46
C LEU A 53 1.35 -4.76 3.76
N GLY A 54 1.85 -4.27 4.89
CA GLY A 54 1.51 -4.77 6.23
C GLY A 54 0.02 -4.65 6.57
N ALA A 55 -0.49 -5.57 7.39
CA ALA A 55 -1.88 -5.65 7.84
C ALA A 55 -2.04 -5.98 9.33
N GLY A 56 -0.95 -5.91 10.06
CA GLY A 56 -0.89 -6.11 11.49
C GLY A 56 -0.42 -7.49 11.92
N VAL A 57 0.32 -7.49 13.02
CA VAL A 57 0.84 -8.66 13.72
C VAL A 57 0.24 -8.71 15.12
N TRP A 58 -0.09 -9.89 15.61
CA TRP A 58 -0.59 -10.10 16.97
C TRP A 58 0.56 -10.15 17.99
N ALA A 59 0.23 -9.98 19.28
CA ALA A 59 1.20 -9.89 20.38
C ALA A 59 2.18 -11.09 20.51
N ASN A 60 1.95 -12.17 19.80
CA ASN A 60 2.80 -13.36 19.80
C ASN A 60 3.61 -13.50 18.49
N ASN A 61 3.88 -12.40 17.81
CA ASN A 61 4.57 -12.34 16.51
C ASN A 61 3.91 -13.20 15.42
N ARG A 62 2.59 -13.40 15.51
CA ARG A 62 1.84 -14.07 14.45
C ARG A 62 1.21 -13.06 13.51
N PRO A 63 1.36 -13.23 12.20
CA PRO A 63 0.68 -12.36 11.25
C PRO A 63 -0.84 -12.48 11.42
N SER A 64 -1.56 -11.36 11.28
CA SER A 64 -3.01 -11.37 11.24
C SER A 64 -3.52 -12.21 10.05
N PRO A 65 -4.75 -12.76 10.08
CA PRO A 65 -5.29 -13.48 8.92
C PRO A 65 -5.26 -12.67 7.63
N MET A 66 -5.41 -11.35 7.73
CA MET A 66 -5.35 -10.43 6.60
C MET A 66 -3.91 -10.29 6.07
N LEU A 67 -2.91 -10.31 6.95
CA LEU A 67 -1.50 -10.30 6.58
C LEU A 67 -1.08 -11.64 5.97
N VAL A 68 -1.53 -12.76 6.54
CA VAL A 68 -1.30 -14.08 5.94
C VAL A 68 -1.77 -14.13 4.49
N ASP A 69 -3.00 -13.69 4.23
CA ASP A 69 -3.55 -13.73 2.87
C ASP A 69 -2.76 -12.84 1.90
N ARG A 70 -2.16 -11.72 2.35
CA ARG A 70 -1.24 -10.91 1.53
C ARG A 70 0.08 -11.63 1.26
N LEU A 71 0.65 -12.26 2.28
CA LEU A 71 1.90 -13.01 2.14
C LEU A 71 1.73 -14.20 1.19
N GLU A 72 0.64 -14.95 1.33
CA GLU A 72 0.32 -16.07 0.43
C GLU A 72 0.14 -15.61 -1.03
N GLU A 73 -0.51 -14.46 -1.24
CA GLU A 73 -0.64 -13.88 -2.59
C GLU A 73 0.72 -13.43 -3.13
N GLY A 74 1.58 -12.83 -2.30
CA GLY A 74 2.94 -12.47 -2.70
C GLY A 74 3.79 -13.69 -3.05
N ILE A 75 3.69 -14.79 -2.29
CA ILE A 75 4.35 -16.07 -2.56
C ILE A 75 3.88 -16.65 -3.90
N ARG A 76 2.57 -16.61 -4.15
CA ARG A 76 1.99 -17.07 -5.43
C ARG A 76 2.59 -16.33 -6.61
N LEU A 77 2.60 -14.99 -6.54
CA LEU A 77 3.13 -14.15 -7.61
C LEU A 77 4.63 -14.35 -7.85
N TYR A 78 5.40 -14.51 -6.78
CA TYR A 78 6.84 -14.82 -6.87
C TYR A 78 7.06 -16.17 -7.56
N ASN A 79 6.34 -17.22 -7.16
CA ASN A 79 6.43 -18.55 -7.75
C ASN A 79 5.93 -18.62 -9.21
N GLU A 80 5.15 -17.64 -9.65
CA GLU A 80 4.68 -17.47 -11.03
C GLU A 80 5.60 -16.57 -11.86
N ASP A 81 6.80 -16.25 -11.36
CA ASP A 81 7.82 -15.43 -12.02
C ASP A 81 7.32 -14.03 -12.43
N VAL A 82 6.38 -13.44 -11.65
CA VAL A 82 5.90 -12.07 -11.89
C VAL A 82 6.99 -11.04 -11.56
N SER A 83 7.81 -11.32 -10.55
CA SER A 83 9.05 -10.61 -10.24
C SER A 83 9.93 -11.46 -9.34
N GLU A 84 11.25 -11.33 -9.50
CA GLU A 84 12.27 -11.98 -8.66
C GLU A 84 12.51 -11.25 -7.33
N LYS A 85 11.87 -10.11 -7.08
CA LYS A 85 12.09 -9.29 -5.89
C LYS A 85 10.78 -8.97 -5.17
N ILE A 86 10.84 -9.03 -3.84
CA ILE A 86 9.73 -8.68 -2.95
C ILE A 86 10.17 -7.55 -2.03
N ILE A 87 9.35 -6.51 -1.89
CA ILE A 87 9.46 -5.53 -0.82
C ILE A 87 8.33 -5.81 0.19
N VAL A 88 8.66 -6.03 1.44
CA VAL A 88 7.70 -6.06 2.53
C VAL A 88 7.73 -4.69 3.24
N SER A 89 6.60 -4.00 3.26
CA SER A 89 6.51 -2.65 3.85
C SER A 89 5.48 -2.63 4.97
N GLY A 90 5.94 -2.29 6.18
CA GLY A 90 5.13 -2.31 7.38
C GLY A 90 5.62 -1.33 8.44
N ASP A 91 4.96 -1.35 9.60
CA ASP A 91 5.26 -0.51 10.73
C ASP A 91 6.27 -1.22 11.67
N HIS A 92 7.43 -0.58 11.90
CA HIS A 92 8.42 -0.96 12.92
C HIS A 92 8.57 0.15 13.96
N GLY A 93 7.55 0.99 14.15
CA GLY A 93 7.63 2.17 15.02
C GLY A 93 7.64 1.91 16.54
N LYS A 94 7.58 0.65 17.00
CA LYS A 94 7.58 0.27 18.41
C LYS A 94 8.54 -0.89 18.66
N VAL A 95 9.28 -0.85 19.76
CA VAL A 95 10.27 -1.87 20.15
C VAL A 95 9.68 -3.29 20.25
N ASP A 96 8.39 -3.41 20.59
CA ASP A 96 7.69 -4.69 20.74
C ASP A 96 6.80 -5.04 19.52
N TYR A 97 6.94 -4.32 18.40
CA TYR A 97 6.13 -4.52 17.22
C TYR A 97 6.97 -4.49 15.96
N ASP A 98 7.25 -5.66 15.43
CA ASP A 98 8.10 -5.86 14.27
C ASP A 98 7.35 -6.63 13.18
N GLU A 99 6.53 -5.90 12.45
CA GLU A 99 5.73 -6.48 11.38
C GLU A 99 6.60 -6.95 10.20
N VAL A 100 7.63 -6.19 9.89
CA VAL A 100 8.45 -6.40 8.69
C VAL A 100 9.29 -7.68 8.81
N ASN A 101 9.91 -7.90 9.97
CA ASN A 101 10.62 -9.15 10.24
C ASN A 101 9.70 -10.38 10.26
N VAL A 102 8.48 -10.24 10.80
CA VAL A 102 7.46 -11.31 10.74
C VAL A 102 7.10 -11.63 9.29
N MET A 103 6.93 -10.61 8.44
CA MET A 103 6.65 -10.79 7.02
C MET A 103 7.80 -11.48 6.30
N LYS A 104 9.04 -11.02 6.50
CA LYS A 104 10.23 -11.62 5.88
C LYS A 104 10.39 -13.07 6.28
N ASN A 105 10.30 -13.38 7.58
CA ASN A 105 10.44 -14.76 8.07
C ASN A 105 9.36 -15.68 7.48
N TYR A 106 8.13 -15.22 7.35
CA TYR A 106 7.06 -15.97 6.73
C TYR A 106 7.37 -16.36 5.27
N LEU A 107 7.95 -15.42 4.50
CA LEU A 107 8.34 -15.65 3.12
C LEU A 107 9.53 -16.61 3.02
N ILE A 108 10.54 -16.49 3.92
CA ILE A 108 11.66 -17.40 4.01
C ILE A 108 11.20 -18.82 4.35
N ASP A 109 10.28 -18.98 5.31
CA ASP A 109 9.69 -20.26 5.69
C ASP A 109 8.93 -20.93 4.53
N ALA A 110 8.40 -20.11 3.60
CA ALA A 110 7.79 -20.58 2.36
C ALA A 110 8.81 -20.90 1.24
N GLY A 111 10.11 -20.74 1.47
CA GLY A 111 11.18 -21.09 0.56
C GLY A 111 11.69 -19.95 -0.34
N ILE A 112 11.28 -18.73 -0.12
CA ILE A 112 11.79 -17.57 -0.87
C ILE A 112 13.17 -17.18 -0.32
N PRO A 113 14.21 -17.01 -1.16
CA PRO A 113 15.54 -16.62 -0.73
C PRO A 113 15.54 -15.28 0.02
N SER A 114 16.27 -15.19 1.14
CA SER A 114 16.37 -13.96 1.93
C SER A 114 16.88 -12.77 1.11
N GLU A 115 17.77 -13.01 0.18
CA GLU A 115 18.36 -12.03 -0.73
C GLU A 115 17.37 -11.42 -1.73
N ASP A 116 16.21 -12.03 -1.93
CA ASP A 116 15.16 -11.52 -2.79
C ASP A 116 14.09 -10.72 -2.02
N ILE A 117 14.20 -10.66 -0.68
CA ILE A 117 13.22 -10.00 0.19
C ILE A 117 13.82 -8.74 0.83
N PHE A 118 13.35 -7.58 0.40
CA PHE A 118 13.71 -6.27 0.94
C PHE A 118 12.73 -5.85 2.04
N MET A 119 13.26 -5.30 3.13
CA MET A 119 12.47 -4.81 4.27
C MET A 119 12.37 -3.29 4.27
N ASP A 120 11.15 -2.77 4.16
CA ASP A 120 10.86 -1.34 4.38
C ASP A 120 10.32 -1.12 5.79
N HIS A 121 11.21 -0.78 6.72
CA HIS A 121 10.91 -0.55 8.14
C HIS A 121 10.19 0.77 8.44
N ALA A 122 10.04 1.65 7.46
CA ALA A 122 9.45 2.96 7.64
C ALA A 122 8.20 3.20 6.79
N GLY A 123 7.49 2.13 6.45
CA GLY A 123 6.21 2.16 5.76
C GLY A 123 5.02 2.50 6.67
N PHE A 124 5.10 3.60 7.44
CA PHE A 124 4.08 3.98 8.45
C PHE A 124 2.73 4.37 7.86
N SER A 125 2.67 4.62 6.60
CA SER A 125 1.44 4.88 5.86
C SER A 125 1.57 4.41 4.41
N THR A 126 0.43 4.16 3.76
CA THR A 126 0.43 3.75 2.34
C THR A 126 1.14 4.76 1.44
N TYR A 127 1.00 6.07 1.73
CA TYR A 127 1.70 7.11 0.99
C TYR A 127 3.23 6.98 1.15
N GLU A 128 3.70 6.76 2.38
CA GLU A 128 5.14 6.61 2.65
C GLU A 128 5.69 5.32 2.06
N SER A 129 4.95 4.20 2.13
CA SER A 129 5.35 2.95 1.48
C SER A 129 5.59 3.13 -0.02
N MET A 130 4.66 3.79 -0.74
CA MET A 130 4.82 4.05 -2.19
C MET A 130 5.98 5.01 -2.45
N TYR A 131 6.11 6.07 -1.64
CA TYR A 131 7.19 7.03 -1.77
C TYR A 131 8.56 6.35 -1.60
N ARG A 132 8.69 5.51 -0.57
CA ARG A 132 9.93 4.81 -0.26
C ARG A 132 10.25 3.72 -1.28
N ALA A 133 9.25 2.97 -1.75
CA ALA A 133 9.43 2.00 -2.83
C ALA A 133 10.09 2.67 -4.06
N LYS A 134 9.65 3.87 -4.42
CA LYS A 134 10.23 4.63 -5.53
C LYS A 134 11.59 5.24 -5.21
N GLU A 135 11.68 6.04 -4.15
CA GLU A 135 12.84 6.91 -3.92
C GLU A 135 13.98 6.21 -3.16
N ILE A 136 13.68 5.18 -2.37
CA ILE A 136 14.68 4.41 -1.62
C ILE A 136 15.06 3.14 -2.38
N PHE A 137 14.08 2.35 -2.82
CA PHE A 137 14.34 1.08 -3.50
C PHE A 137 14.42 1.19 -5.03
N GLY A 138 14.17 2.36 -5.60
CA GLY A 138 14.30 2.61 -7.03
C GLY A 138 13.22 1.94 -7.90
N ALA A 139 12.19 1.35 -7.31
CA ALA A 139 11.15 0.63 -8.03
C ALA A 139 10.27 1.58 -8.86
N GLN A 140 10.19 1.33 -10.16
CA GLN A 140 9.38 2.12 -11.10
C GLN A 140 8.15 1.36 -11.58
N LYS A 141 8.24 0.02 -11.64
CA LYS A 141 7.17 -0.90 -12.02
C LYS A 141 6.91 -1.87 -10.86
N MET A 142 5.70 -1.91 -10.33
CA MET A 142 5.40 -2.74 -9.15
C MET A 142 4.08 -3.50 -9.27
N ILE A 143 4.02 -4.69 -8.68
CA ILE A 143 2.75 -5.33 -8.34
C ILE A 143 2.48 -5.10 -6.85
N LEU A 144 1.36 -4.45 -6.55
CA LEU A 144 0.94 -4.18 -5.17
C LEU A 144 0.05 -5.31 -4.66
N VAL A 145 0.39 -5.85 -3.49
CA VAL A 145 -0.39 -6.90 -2.83
C VAL A 145 -1.00 -6.36 -1.55
N THR A 146 -2.31 -6.26 -1.54
CA THR A 146 -3.13 -5.91 -0.37
C THR A 146 -4.60 -6.23 -0.67
N GLN A 147 -5.54 -5.99 0.27
CA GLN A 147 -6.97 -6.17 -0.01
C GLN A 147 -7.49 -5.14 -1.02
N GLU A 148 -8.47 -5.54 -1.82
CA GLU A 148 -9.02 -4.75 -2.94
C GLU A 148 -9.44 -3.33 -2.52
N TYR A 149 -10.13 -3.18 -1.38
CA TYR A 149 -10.56 -1.86 -0.88
C TYR A 149 -9.40 -0.90 -0.63
N HIS A 150 -8.21 -1.43 -0.31
CA HIS A 150 -6.97 -0.70 -0.04
C HIS A 150 -6.18 -0.48 -1.33
N LEU A 151 -6.21 -1.43 -2.28
CA LEU A 151 -5.54 -1.31 -3.58
C LEU A 151 -5.95 -0.03 -4.31
N TYR A 152 -7.23 0.36 -4.27
CA TYR A 152 -7.68 1.56 -4.95
C TYR A 152 -6.88 2.80 -4.55
N ARG A 153 -6.61 2.95 -3.26
CA ARG A 153 -5.83 4.07 -2.72
C ARG A 153 -4.34 3.95 -3.03
N ALA A 154 -3.76 2.78 -2.84
CA ALA A 154 -2.35 2.53 -3.11
C ALA A 154 -2.00 2.77 -4.59
N LEU A 155 -2.81 2.26 -5.52
CA LEU A 155 -2.65 2.45 -6.96
C LEU A 155 -2.85 3.91 -7.39
N PHE A 156 -3.77 4.65 -6.76
CA PHE A 156 -3.91 6.09 -6.97
C PHE A 156 -2.65 6.85 -6.57
N ILE A 157 -2.05 6.52 -5.42
CA ILE A 157 -0.80 7.13 -4.94
C ILE A 157 0.34 6.82 -5.92
N CYS A 158 0.51 5.55 -6.35
CA CYS A 158 1.50 5.16 -7.35
C CYS A 158 1.37 6.00 -8.63
N ASN A 159 0.18 6.07 -9.20
CA ASN A 159 -0.09 6.86 -10.39
C ASN A 159 0.26 8.35 -10.20
N SER A 160 -0.07 8.92 -9.03
CA SER A 160 0.24 10.31 -8.70
C SER A 160 1.74 10.59 -8.55
N MET A 161 2.51 9.57 -8.20
CA MET A 161 3.98 9.63 -8.10
C MET A 161 4.71 9.25 -9.40
N GLY A 162 3.95 8.86 -10.43
CA GLY A 162 4.53 8.39 -11.71
C GLY A 162 5.15 7.00 -11.61
N ILE A 163 4.67 6.17 -10.68
CA ILE A 163 5.01 4.75 -10.58
C ILE A 163 4.01 3.97 -11.43
N ASP A 164 4.50 3.12 -12.31
CA ASP A 164 3.63 2.19 -13.02
C ASP A 164 3.36 0.97 -12.14
N ALA A 165 2.11 0.76 -11.77
CA ALA A 165 1.76 -0.29 -10.83
C ALA A 165 0.44 -0.95 -11.19
N TYR A 166 0.38 -2.27 -11.00
CA TYR A 166 -0.84 -3.05 -10.99
C TYR A 166 -1.10 -3.61 -9.59
N GLY A 167 -2.34 -4.00 -9.34
CA GLY A 167 -2.77 -4.52 -8.04
C GLY A 167 -3.21 -5.97 -8.13
N SER A 168 -2.74 -6.79 -7.20
CA SER A 168 -3.21 -8.13 -6.95
C SER A 168 -3.99 -8.17 -5.63
N PRO A 169 -5.31 -8.43 -5.65
CA PRO A 169 -6.15 -8.41 -4.46
C PRO A 169 -6.00 -9.69 -3.63
N ALA A 170 -5.61 -9.54 -2.37
CA ALA A 170 -5.48 -10.63 -1.41
C ALA A 170 -6.75 -10.78 -0.56
N ASP A 171 -7.87 -11.18 -1.19
CA ASP A 171 -9.20 -11.28 -0.58
C ASP A 171 -9.83 -12.68 -0.70
N PRO A 172 -9.16 -13.77 -0.27
CA PRO A 172 -9.72 -15.12 -0.38
C PRO A 172 -10.90 -15.35 0.57
N ARG A 173 -11.10 -14.44 1.53
CA ARG A 173 -12.15 -14.56 2.57
C ARG A 173 -12.69 -13.21 3.02
N ALA A 174 -13.84 -13.23 3.68
CA ALA A 174 -14.40 -12.05 4.34
C ALA A 174 -13.75 -11.83 5.72
N TYR A 175 -13.43 -10.58 6.06
CA TYR A 175 -12.84 -10.20 7.35
C TYR A 175 -13.83 -9.43 8.22
N ALA A 176 -13.81 -9.68 9.53
CA ALA A 176 -14.60 -8.91 10.49
C ALA A 176 -14.24 -7.42 10.46
N GLY A 177 -15.20 -6.54 10.78
CA GLY A 177 -14.96 -5.09 10.89
C GLY A 177 -14.88 -4.33 9.55
N ALA A 178 -15.44 -4.87 8.46
CA ALA A 178 -15.46 -4.24 7.14
C ALA A 178 -15.99 -2.80 7.16
N PHE A 179 -17.08 -2.53 7.91
CA PHE A 179 -17.62 -1.19 8.02
C PHE A 179 -16.60 -0.17 8.56
N LYS A 180 -15.94 -0.50 9.68
CA LYS A 180 -14.92 0.38 10.29
C LYS A 180 -13.74 0.62 9.33
N ARG A 181 -13.30 -0.42 8.61
CA ARG A 181 -12.24 -0.30 7.62
C ARG A 181 -12.65 0.61 6.46
N ASN A 182 -13.84 0.43 5.91
CA ASN A 182 -14.34 1.26 4.82
C ASN A 182 -14.44 2.73 5.20
N VAL A 183 -14.93 3.05 6.39
CA VAL A 183 -14.98 4.43 6.90
C VAL A 183 -13.57 5.00 7.03
N ARG A 184 -12.62 4.24 7.58
CA ARG A 184 -11.22 4.66 7.67
C ARG A 184 -10.62 4.92 6.28
N GLU A 185 -10.86 4.05 5.32
CA GLU A 185 -10.36 4.21 3.95
C GLU A 185 -10.97 5.43 3.25
N TRP A 186 -12.24 5.74 3.47
CA TRP A 186 -12.83 6.96 2.92
C TRP A 186 -12.08 8.21 3.35
N ILE A 187 -11.77 8.33 4.65
CA ILE A 187 -11.01 9.45 5.21
C ILE A 187 -9.55 9.43 4.72
N ALA A 188 -8.93 8.25 4.68
CA ALA A 188 -7.54 8.09 4.25
C ALA A 188 -7.33 8.47 2.78
N ARG A 189 -8.30 8.18 1.90
CA ARG A 189 -8.26 8.58 0.48
C ARG A 189 -8.18 10.09 0.32
N ASP A 190 -9.02 10.85 1.05
CA ASP A 190 -9.00 12.31 0.97
C ASP A 190 -7.68 12.87 1.53
N LYS A 191 -7.18 12.34 2.65
CA LYS A 191 -5.87 12.72 3.18
C LYS A 191 -4.77 12.52 2.13
N ASP A 192 -4.75 11.36 1.48
CA ASP A 192 -3.67 11.01 0.55
C ASP A 192 -3.76 11.79 -0.78
N ILE A 193 -4.94 12.28 -1.19
CA ILE A 193 -5.04 13.28 -2.27
C ILE A 193 -4.23 14.52 -1.94
N PHE A 194 -4.37 15.07 -0.73
CA PHE A 194 -3.60 16.24 -0.31
C PHE A 194 -2.10 15.93 -0.25
N TYR A 195 -1.72 14.75 0.24
CA TYR A 195 -0.32 14.32 0.28
C TYR A 195 0.29 14.22 -1.12
N CYS A 196 -0.44 13.66 -2.09
CA CYS A 196 -0.03 13.59 -3.48
C CYS A 196 0.07 14.99 -4.12
N LEU A 197 -0.94 15.86 -3.88
CA LEU A 197 -0.99 17.19 -4.45
C LEU A 197 0.16 18.08 -3.96
N PHE A 198 0.44 18.05 -2.65
CA PHE A 198 1.49 18.86 -2.03
C PHE A 198 2.85 18.17 -2.00
N LYS A 199 2.96 16.94 -2.53
CA LYS A 199 4.19 16.13 -2.55
C LYS A 199 4.85 16.10 -1.17
N VAL A 200 4.06 15.74 -0.15
CA VAL A 200 4.52 15.70 1.24
C VAL A 200 5.70 14.74 1.35
N ARG A 201 6.77 15.17 1.99
CA ARG A 201 7.92 14.30 2.22
C ARG A 201 7.58 13.27 3.30
N PRO A 202 8.06 12.02 3.19
CA PRO A 202 7.87 11.00 4.23
C PRO A 202 8.61 11.38 5.50
N THR A 203 8.20 10.79 6.61
CA THR A 203 8.79 11.02 7.94
C THR A 203 10.27 10.62 7.97
N TYR A 204 10.58 9.48 7.35
CA TYR A 204 11.95 8.97 7.25
C TYR A 204 12.30 8.72 5.79
N LEU A 205 13.40 9.34 5.38
CA LEU A 205 14.16 8.95 4.20
C LEU A 205 15.30 8.05 4.68
N GLY A 206 15.96 7.39 3.78
CA GLY A 206 17.15 6.59 4.02
C GLY A 206 18.11 6.78 2.86
N GLU A 207 19.20 6.06 2.89
CA GLU A 207 20.05 5.91 1.72
C GLU A 207 19.33 5.07 0.65
N ALA A 208 19.65 5.33 -0.62
CA ALA A 208 19.08 4.56 -1.71
C ALA A 208 19.61 3.11 -1.69
N ILE A 209 18.72 2.18 -1.91
CA ILE A 209 18.99 0.73 -1.94
C ILE A 209 18.66 0.25 -3.35
N ASP A 210 19.62 -0.41 -4.00
CA ASP A 210 19.39 -0.97 -5.33
C ASP A 210 18.52 -2.22 -5.23
N ILE A 211 17.32 -2.17 -5.78
CA ILE A 211 16.37 -3.30 -5.80
C ILE A 211 16.91 -4.50 -6.58
N ASN A 212 17.87 -4.32 -7.49
CA ASN A 212 18.51 -5.40 -8.22
C ASN A 212 19.64 -6.09 -7.41
N GLY A 213 19.97 -5.54 -6.25
CA GLY A 213 20.97 -6.12 -5.34
C GLY A 213 20.37 -7.21 -4.43
N SER A 214 21.03 -7.44 -3.30
CA SER A 214 20.57 -8.35 -2.26
C SER A 214 19.70 -7.64 -1.24
N GLY A 215 18.51 -8.21 -0.96
CA GLY A 215 17.61 -7.73 0.09
C GLY A 215 18.19 -7.85 1.50
N ASP A 216 19.26 -8.64 1.68
CA ASP A 216 19.92 -8.80 2.98
C ASP A 216 20.57 -7.51 3.51
N VAL A 217 20.81 -6.52 2.64
CA VAL A 217 21.27 -5.20 3.07
C VAL A 217 20.23 -4.43 3.93
N THR A 218 18.98 -4.91 3.93
CA THR A 218 17.88 -4.35 4.71
C THR A 218 17.62 -5.11 6.03
N ASN A 219 18.40 -6.17 6.31
CA ASN A 219 18.28 -6.92 7.56
C ASN A 219 18.74 -6.09 8.75
N ASP A 220 18.06 -6.23 9.90
CA ASP A 220 18.43 -5.62 11.19
C ASP A 220 19.57 -6.37 11.87
#